data_c53f72eb51b9fdd1e45f70325802b944
#
_entry.id   c53f72eb51b9fdd1e45f70325802b944
#
_cell.length_a   1.000
_cell.length_b   1.000
_cell.length_c   1.000
_cell.angle_alpha   90.00
_cell.angle_beta   90.00
_cell.angle_gamma   90.00
#
_symmetry.space_group_name_H-M   'P 1'
#
loop_
_entity.id
_entity.type
_entity.pdbx_description
1 polymer ?
#
loop_
_entity_poly.entity_id
_entity_poly.type
_entity_poly.pdbx_seq_one_letter_code
_entity_poly.pdbx_strand_id
1 'polypeptide(L)'
;PVAIHGYSPSLGIPSVKDAIAENLNERFGMAYTGNHIFPTTGAAGALSHAMRAVTKPGDEIITFAPYFPEYQPYVKGAGAKLTIVPADTENFQINFDAFEAALNPNVQVVLINTPNNPNGCVWSHDELMAIAELAVECGFYVISDEIYEKLIYDGEKHYCMA
;
A
#
# COMPACT_ATOMS: atom_id res chain seq x y z
N PRO A 1 34.45 -6.50 11.95
CA PRO A 1 34.90 -5.27 11.34
C PRO A 1 34.15 -4.07 11.91
N VAL A 2 34.87 -2.99 12.22
CA VAL A 2 34.34 -1.78 12.88
C VAL A 2 33.19 -1.15 12.07
N ALA A 3 33.13 -1.34 10.77
CA ALA A 3 32.13 -0.81 9.88
C ALA A 3 30.67 -1.35 10.16
N ILE A 4 30.55 -2.48 10.85
CA ILE A 4 29.22 -3.09 11.16
C ILE A 4 28.57 -2.48 12.40
N HIS A 5 29.33 -1.76 13.23
CA HIS A 5 28.89 -1.21 14.52
C HIS A 5 28.55 0.28 14.48
N GLY A 6 28.63 0.91 13.30
CA GLY A 6 28.29 2.31 13.10
C GLY A 6 26.80 2.53 12.84
N TYR A 7 26.38 3.79 12.88
CA TYR A 7 25.04 4.19 12.42
C TYR A 7 24.94 4.07 10.90
N SER A 8 23.84 3.53 10.41
CA SER A 8 23.50 3.65 8.99
C SER A 8 23.07 5.09 8.67
N PRO A 9 23.20 5.54 7.40
CA PRO A 9 22.58 6.80 6.98
C PRO A 9 21.08 6.80 7.26
N SER A 10 20.53 7.94 7.70
CA SER A 10 19.12 8.06 8.10
C SER A 10 18.12 7.74 6.98
N LEU A 11 18.52 7.91 5.72
CA LEU A 11 17.71 7.58 4.54
C LEU A 11 18.03 6.19 3.96
N GLY A 12 18.75 5.35 4.72
CA GLY A 12 19.17 4.03 4.26
C GLY A 12 20.53 4.01 3.56
N ILE A 13 21.11 2.82 3.42
CA ILE A 13 22.40 2.59 2.75
C ILE A 13 22.20 2.71 1.24
N PRO A 14 22.92 3.62 0.52
CA PRO A 14 22.69 3.87 -0.90
C PRO A 14 22.74 2.60 -1.76
N SER A 15 23.77 1.76 -1.61
CA SER A 15 23.90 0.53 -2.40
C SER A 15 22.76 -0.47 -2.19
N VAL A 16 22.16 -0.51 -1.00
CA VAL A 16 20.96 -1.34 -0.72
C VAL A 16 19.75 -0.77 -1.40
N LYS A 17 19.57 0.54 -1.36
CA LYS A 17 18.46 1.23 -2.02
C LYS A 17 18.53 1.07 -3.55
N ASP A 18 19.73 1.20 -4.13
CA ASP A 18 19.94 1.01 -5.56
C ASP A 18 19.63 -0.44 -5.98
N ALA A 19 20.08 -1.44 -5.22
CA ALA A 19 19.77 -2.85 -5.50
C ALA A 19 18.27 -3.18 -5.39
N ILE A 20 17.55 -2.54 -4.45
CA ILE A 20 16.08 -2.68 -4.36
C ILE A 20 15.40 -2.06 -5.58
N ALA A 21 15.82 -0.85 -5.96
CA ALA A 21 15.28 -0.16 -7.13
C ALA A 21 15.50 -0.97 -8.41
N GLU A 22 16.70 -1.52 -8.61
CA GLU A 22 17.06 -2.38 -9.74
C GLU A 22 16.16 -3.63 -9.79
N ASN A 23 15.98 -4.32 -8.66
CA ASN A 23 15.10 -5.48 -8.58
C ASN A 23 13.63 -5.16 -8.92
N LEU A 24 13.10 -4.03 -8.45
CA LEU A 24 11.74 -3.58 -8.78
C LEU A 24 11.61 -3.24 -10.27
N ASN A 25 12.62 -2.57 -10.84
CA ASN A 25 12.64 -2.24 -12.27
C ASN A 25 12.67 -3.50 -13.16
N GLU A 26 13.47 -4.49 -12.79
CA GLU A 26 13.53 -5.76 -13.51
C GLU A 26 12.21 -6.55 -13.44
N ARG A 27 11.58 -6.58 -12.28
CA ARG A 27 10.37 -7.38 -12.05
C ARG A 27 9.12 -6.75 -12.62
N PHE A 28 9.00 -5.43 -12.56
CA PHE A 28 7.75 -4.72 -12.83
C PHE A 28 7.88 -3.68 -13.96
N GLY A 29 9.04 -3.55 -14.59
CA GLY A 29 9.25 -2.63 -15.71
C GLY A 29 9.28 -1.15 -15.30
N MET A 30 9.66 -0.87 -14.05
CA MET A 30 9.71 0.49 -13.48
C MET A 30 11.00 1.23 -13.87
N ALA A 31 11.08 2.51 -13.50
CA ALA A 31 12.25 3.37 -13.69
C ALA A 31 12.70 4.00 -12.36
N TYR A 32 12.71 3.21 -11.28
CA TYR A 32 13.12 3.66 -9.96
C TYR A 32 14.62 3.82 -9.84
N THR A 33 15.03 4.71 -8.96
CA THR A 33 16.41 4.87 -8.47
C THR A 33 16.41 4.73 -6.95
N GLY A 34 17.57 4.60 -6.33
CA GLY A 34 17.67 4.56 -4.88
C GLY A 34 17.01 5.75 -4.17
N ASN A 35 16.81 6.89 -4.86
CA ASN A 35 16.12 8.05 -4.29
C ASN A 35 14.60 7.82 -4.07
N HIS A 36 14.01 6.85 -4.74
CA HIS A 36 12.62 6.47 -4.56
C HIS A 36 12.42 5.42 -3.46
N ILE A 37 13.51 4.89 -2.89
CA ILE A 37 13.49 3.82 -1.90
C ILE A 37 13.75 4.38 -0.50
N PHE A 38 12.86 4.10 0.43
CA PHE A 38 12.93 4.54 1.83
C PHE A 38 12.81 3.34 2.77
N PRO A 39 13.92 2.69 3.15
CA PRO A 39 13.90 1.58 4.10
C PRO A 39 13.35 2.00 5.45
N THR A 40 12.48 1.17 6.03
CA THR A 40 11.86 1.41 7.33
C THR A 40 11.97 0.17 8.22
N THR A 41 11.57 0.30 9.48
CA THR A 41 11.48 -0.83 10.42
C THR A 41 10.19 -1.60 10.16
N GLY A 42 10.23 -2.46 9.14
CA GLY A 42 9.09 -3.27 8.70
C GLY A 42 7.99 -2.47 8.00
N ALA A 43 6.97 -3.19 7.50
CA ALA A 43 5.81 -2.61 6.83
C ALA A 43 5.02 -1.64 7.72
N ALA A 44 4.91 -1.92 9.01
CA ALA A 44 4.26 -1.02 9.98
C ALA A 44 4.88 0.38 9.99
N GLY A 45 6.21 0.46 9.97
CA GLY A 45 6.95 1.71 9.85
C GLY A 45 6.69 2.41 8.51
N ALA A 46 6.73 1.66 7.41
CA ALA A 46 6.47 2.18 6.07
C ALA A 46 5.07 2.79 5.97
N LEU A 47 4.03 2.04 6.35
CA LEU A 47 2.63 2.48 6.33
C LEU A 47 2.42 3.73 7.17
N SER A 48 2.93 3.73 8.43
CA SER A 48 2.78 4.88 9.33
C SER A 48 3.44 6.14 8.77
N HIS A 49 4.61 6.03 8.13
CA HIS A 49 5.30 7.16 7.53
C HIS A 49 4.61 7.61 6.24
N ALA A 50 4.20 6.68 5.37
CA ALA A 50 3.51 7.01 4.13
C ALA A 50 2.20 7.76 4.39
N MET A 51 1.36 7.24 5.30
CA MET A 51 0.10 7.91 5.67
C MET A 51 0.34 9.33 6.16
N ARG A 52 1.30 9.52 7.07
CA ARG A 52 1.64 10.86 7.61
C ARG A 52 2.23 11.81 6.58
N ALA A 53 2.87 11.29 5.55
CA ALA A 53 3.46 12.11 4.49
C ALA A 53 2.41 12.69 3.54
N VAL A 54 1.30 11.95 3.33
CA VAL A 54 0.30 12.30 2.32
C VAL A 54 -1.05 12.71 2.89
N THR A 55 -1.24 12.67 4.23
CA THR A 55 -2.49 13.11 4.88
C THR A 55 -2.26 14.21 5.89
N LYS A 56 -3.33 14.97 6.17
CA LYS A 56 -3.45 15.96 7.25
C LYS A 56 -4.66 15.65 8.13
N PRO A 57 -4.75 16.23 9.32
CA PRO A 57 -5.93 16.06 10.17
C PRO A 57 -7.24 16.42 9.46
N GLY A 58 -8.20 15.48 9.51
CA GLY A 58 -9.50 15.61 8.89
C GLY A 58 -9.63 14.91 7.53
N ASP A 59 -8.53 14.47 6.92
CA ASP A 59 -8.57 13.63 5.72
C ASP A 59 -9.13 12.24 6.04
N GLU A 60 -9.63 11.56 5.01
CA GLU A 60 -10.12 10.18 5.09
C GLU A 60 -9.16 9.24 4.36
N ILE A 61 -9.00 8.06 4.94
CA ILE A 61 -8.33 6.90 4.31
C ILE A 61 -9.37 5.81 4.17
N ILE A 62 -9.58 5.33 2.95
CA ILE A 62 -10.44 4.18 2.67
C ILE A 62 -9.60 2.90 2.72
N THR A 63 -10.16 1.82 3.29
CA THR A 63 -9.67 0.45 3.15
C THR A 63 -10.82 -0.53 2.98
N PHE A 64 -10.54 -1.76 2.58
CA PHE A 64 -11.53 -2.78 2.24
C PHE A 64 -11.57 -3.87 3.30
N ALA A 65 -12.77 -4.23 3.75
CA ALA A 65 -12.95 -5.34 4.69
C ALA A 65 -12.85 -6.70 3.95
N PRO A 66 -12.33 -7.76 4.64
CA PRO A 66 -11.63 -7.71 5.90
C PRO A 66 -10.23 -7.11 5.73
N TYR A 67 -9.73 -6.39 6.71
CA TYR A 67 -8.45 -5.71 6.67
C TYR A 67 -7.60 -6.02 7.90
N PHE A 68 -6.30 -5.73 7.82
CA PHE A 68 -5.36 -5.88 8.94
C PHE A 68 -5.69 -4.85 10.04
N PRO A 69 -6.07 -5.30 11.26
CA PRO A 69 -6.62 -4.42 12.29
C PRO A 69 -5.73 -3.26 12.71
N GLU A 70 -4.41 -3.40 12.54
CA GLU A 70 -3.45 -2.35 12.91
C GLU A 70 -3.47 -1.14 11.97
N TYR A 71 -4.16 -1.21 10.85
CA TYR A 71 -4.39 -0.01 10.03
C TYR A 71 -5.13 1.08 10.82
N GLN A 72 -6.05 0.71 11.71
CA GLN A 72 -6.77 1.67 12.56
C GLN A 72 -5.85 2.57 13.39
N PRO A 73 -4.92 2.02 14.23
CA PRO A 73 -3.99 2.87 14.99
C PRO A 73 -3.05 3.68 14.09
N TYR A 74 -2.64 3.17 12.90
CA TYR A 74 -1.79 3.92 11.99
C TYR A 74 -2.52 5.14 11.41
N VAL A 75 -3.75 4.96 10.93
CA VAL A 75 -4.62 6.03 10.42
C VAL A 75 -4.92 7.05 11.50
N LYS A 76 -5.28 6.60 12.71
CA LYS A 76 -5.49 7.48 13.85
C LYS A 76 -4.22 8.27 14.21
N GLY A 77 -3.05 7.63 14.15
CA GLY A 77 -1.75 8.26 14.39
C GLY A 77 -1.38 9.32 13.35
N ALA A 78 -1.93 9.24 12.14
CA ALA A 78 -1.80 10.25 11.09
C ALA A 78 -2.83 11.41 11.24
N GLY A 79 -3.79 11.28 12.16
CA GLY A 79 -4.86 12.27 12.36
C GLY A 79 -6.00 12.16 11.36
N ALA A 80 -6.04 11.09 10.57
CA ALA A 80 -7.06 10.82 9.57
C ALA A 80 -8.20 9.94 10.12
N LYS A 81 -9.30 9.88 9.37
CA LYS A 81 -10.43 8.99 9.61
C LYS A 81 -10.31 7.75 8.72
N LEU A 82 -10.51 6.56 9.30
CA LEU A 82 -10.60 5.32 8.52
C LEU A 82 -12.05 5.07 8.11
N THR A 83 -12.27 4.95 6.81
CA THR A 83 -13.54 4.52 6.21
C THR A 83 -13.36 3.12 5.63
N ILE A 84 -14.27 2.21 5.95
CA ILE A 84 -14.18 0.80 5.59
C ILE A 84 -15.23 0.48 4.54
N VAL A 85 -14.79 0.04 3.38
CA VAL A 85 -15.65 -0.50 2.33
C VAL A 85 -15.93 -1.97 2.64
N PRO A 86 -17.21 -2.40 2.71
CA PRO A 86 -17.54 -3.81 2.92
C PRO A 86 -17.07 -4.64 1.72
N ALA A 87 -16.59 -5.86 1.97
CA ALA A 87 -16.26 -6.80 0.93
C ALA A 87 -17.53 -7.28 0.18
N ASP A 88 -17.33 -7.75 -1.05
CA ASP A 88 -18.23 -8.73 -1.60
C ASP A 88 -18.15 -10.01 -0.75
N THR A 89 -19.29 -10.47 -0.23
CA THR A 89 -19.33 -11.58 0.72
C THR A 89 -19.22 -12.96 0.08
N GLU A 90 -19.32 -13.06 -1.23
CA GLU A 90 -19.20 -14.34 -1.95
C GLU A 90 -17.75 -14.73 -2.20
N ASN A 91 -16.91 -13.80 -2.60
CA ASN A 91 -15.54 -14.08 -3.03
C ASN A 91 -14.47 -13.18 -2.40
N PHE A 92 -14.87 -12.22 -1.55
CA PHE A 92 -13.99 -11.21 -0.92
C PHE A 92 -13.26 -10.28 -1.90
N GLN A 93 -13.75 -10.19 -3.13
CA GLN A 93 -13.26 -9.22 -4.11
C GLN A 93 -13.79 -7.81 -3.77
N ILE A 94 -13.38 -6.82 -4.53
CA ILE A 94 -13.75 -5.43 -4.30
C ILE A 94 -15.23 -5.22 -4.62
N ASN A 95 -15.97 -4.68 -3.65
CA ASN A 95 -17.30 -4.16 -3.90
C ASN A 95 -17.19 -2.73 -4.45
N PHE A 96 -17.11 -2.59 -5.77
CA PHE A 96 -16.92 -1.31 -6.42
C PHE A 96 -18.08 -0.34 -6.19
N ASP A 97 -19.32 -0.81 -6.17
CA ASP A 97 -20.49 0.04 -5.89
C ASP A 97 -20.36 0.70 -4.51
N ALA A 98 -19.96 -0.08 -3.50
CA ALA A 98 -19.74 0.43 -2.15
C ALA A 98 -18.49 1.31 -2.05
N PHE A 99 -17.46 1.01 -2.84
CA PHE A 99 -16.24 1.83 -2.91
C PHE A 99 -16.52 3.20 -3.50
N GLU A 100 -17.16 3.26 -4.67
CA GLU A 100 -17.53 4.52 -5.31
C GLU A 100 -18.47 5.36 -4.44
N ALA A 101 -19.43 4.73 -3.77
CA ALA A 101 -20.32 5.40 -2.83
C ALA A 101 -19.61 5.97 -1.60
N ALA A 102 -18.42 5.43 -1.23
CA ALA A 102 -17.61 5.93 -0.13
C ALA A 102 -16.69 7.09 -0.53
N LEU A 103 -16.45 7.30 -1.83
CA LEU A 103 -15.60 8.38 -2.32
C LEU A 103 -16.26 9.74 -2.04
N ASN A 104 -15.47 10.66 -1.51
CA ASN A 104 -15.86 12.03 -1.23
C ASN A 104 -14.62 12.94 -1.24
N PRO A 105 -14.78 14.28 -1.27
CA PRO A 105 -13.64 15.21 -1.36
C PRO A 105 -12.62 15.17 -0.23
N ASN A 106 -12.89 14.47 0.88
CA ASN A 106 -11.95 14.32 1.99
C ASN A 106 -11.09 13.05 1.86
N VAL A 107 -11.43 12.16 0.93
CA VAL A 107 -10.66 10.92 0.69
C VAL A 107 -9.32 11.30 0.07
N GLN A 108 -8.26 11.16 0.85
CA GLN A 108 -6.90 11.46 0.45
C GLN A 108 -6.11 10.22 0.07
N VAL A 109 -6.48 9.06 0.63
CA VAL A 109 -5.76 7.80 0.44
C VAL A 109 -6.75 6.64 0.32
N VAL A 110 -6.46 5.72 -0.58
CA VAL A 110 -7.01 4.37 -0.61
C VAL A 110 -5.88 3.41 -0.25
N LEU A 111 -6.06 2.69 0.87
CA LEU A 111 -5.12 1.72 1.39
C LEU A 111 -5.57 0.32 1.00
N ILE A 112 -4.75 -0.36 0.21
CA ILE A 112 -5.00 -1.71 -0.26
C ILE A 112 -3.98 -2.69 0.32
N ASN A 113 -4.37 -3.96 0.43
CA ASN A 113 -3.49 -5.06 0.80
C ASN A 113 -3.80 -6.28 -0.07
N THR A 114 -2.88 -6.63 -0.95
CA THR A 114 -3.01 -7.78 -1.85
C THR A 114 -1.64 -8.42 -2.08
N PRO A 115 -1.46 -9.72 -1.76
CA PRO A 115 -2.41 -10.63 -1.11
C PRO A 115 -2.85 -10.14 0.27
N ASN A 116 -4.11 -10.35 0.61
CA ASN A 116 -4.74 -9.74 1.78
C ASN A 116 -4.49 -10.52 3.08
N ASN A 117 -4.28 -9.79 4.16
CA ASN A 117 -4.41 -10.28 5.52
C ASN A 117 -5.75 -9.75 6.11
N PRO A 118 -6.75 -10.63 6.46
CA PRO A 118 -6.55 -12.02 6.88
C PRO A 118 -6.96 -13.10 5.87
N ASN A 119 -7.63 -12.78 4.76
CA ASN A 119 -8.34 -13.78 3.97
C ASN A 119 -7.52 -14.42 2.83
N GLY A 120 -6.32 -13.88 2.52
CA GLY A 120 -5.45 -14.38 1.45
C GLY A 120 -5.91 -14.04 0.03
N CYS A 121 -6.94 -13.22 -0.12
CA CYS A 121 -7.45 -12.82 -1.43
C CYS A 121 -6.38 -12.07 -2.22
N VAL A 122 -6.24 -12.43 -3.49
CA VAL A 122 -5.37 -11.76 -4.46
C VAL A 122 -6.27 -11.02 -5.43
N TRP A 123 -6.09 -9.70 -5.53
CA TRP A 123 -6.88 -8.91 -6.46
C TRP A 123 -6.34 -9.02 -7.88
N SER A 124 -7.25 -9.05 -8.82
CA SER A 124 -6.95 -9.14 -10.23
C SER A 124 -6.31 -7.86 -10.78
N HIS A 125 -5.67 -7.98 -11.94
CA HIS A 125 -5.15 -6.82 -12.67
C HIS A 125 -6.25 -5.78 -12.95
N ASP A 126 -7.44 -6.24 -13.34
CA ASP A 126 -8.54 -5.35 -13.71
C ASP A 126 -9.09 -4.57 -12.50
N GLU A 127 -9.16 -5.20 -11.32
CA GLU A 127 -9.54 -4.53 -10.08
C GLU A 127 -8.52 -3.45 -9.68
N LEU A 128 -7.23 -3.75 -9.79
CA LEU A 128 -6.17 -2.79 -9.49
C LEU A 128 -6.15 -1.63 -10.50
N MET A 129 -6.39 -1.91 -11.77
CA MET A 129 -6.52 -0.88 -12.80
C MET A 129 -7.72 0.04 -12.55
N ALA A 130 -8.88 -0.52 -12.17
CA ALA A 130 -10.05 0.30 -11.81
C ALA A 130 -9.78 1.22 -10.62
N ILE A 131 -9.05 0.76 -9.59
CA ILE A 131 -8.60 1.64 -8.50
C ILE A 131 -7.67 2.74 -9.01
N ALA A 132 -6.73 2.41 -9.91
CA ALA A 132 -5.79 3.38 -10.47
C ALA A 132 -6.50 4.47 -11.29
N GLU A 133 -7.48 4.09 -12.10
CA GLU A 133 -8.30 5.01 -12.88
C GLU A 133 -9.07 5.96 -11.96
N LEU A 134 -9.74 5.44 -10.93
CA LEU A 134 -10.43 6.26 -9.92
C LEU A 134 -9.46 7.16 -9.15
N ALA A 135 -8.23 6.70 -8.86
CA ALA A 135 -7.22 7.52 -8.20
C ALA A 135 -6.83 8.74 -9.05
N VAL A 136 -6.68 8.55 -10.35
CA VAL A 136 -6.40 9.65 -11.29
C VAL A 136 -7.60 10.60 -11.40
N GLU A 137 -8.82 10.06 -11.51
CA GLU A 137 -10.04 10.87 -11.67
C GLU A 137 -10.37 11.68 -10.42
N CYS A 138 -10.31 11.04 -9.25
CA CYS A 138 -10.69 11.64 -7.97
C CYS A 138 -9.54 12.35 -7.24
N GLY A 139 -8.28 12.10 -7.64
CA GLY A 139 -7.11 12.78 -7.09
C GLY A 139 -6.64 12.26 -5.73
N PHE A 140 -6.91 10.99 -5.37
CA PHE A 140 -6.39 10.37 -4.16
C PHE A 140 -5.11 9.57 -4.42
N TYR A 141 -4.32 9.35 -3.36
CA TYR A 141 -3.16 8.45 -3.40
C TYR A 141 -3.58 7.01 -3.14
N VAL A 142 -2.87 6.06 -3.74
CA VAL A 142 -2.96 4.64 -3.38
C VAL A 142 -1.74 4.25 -2.55
N ILE A 143 -1.97 3.69 -1.36
CA ILE A 143 -0.93 3.01 -0.57
C ILE A 143 -1.18 1.52 -0.71
N SER A 144 -0.24 0.82 -1.35
CA SER A 144 -0.33 -0.63 -1.57
C SER A 144 0.58 -1.36 -0.58
N ASP A 145 -0.04 -2.14 0.31
CA ASP A 145 0.65 -3.06 1.21
C ASP A 145 0.79 -4.41 0.52
N GLU A 146 2.00 -4.67 0.01
CA GLU A 146 2.33 -5.86 -0.77
C GLU A 146 3.25 -6.84 -0.01
N ILE A 147 3.19 -6.81 1.33
CA ILE A 147 4.07 -7.62 2.20
C ILE A 147 4.01 -9.12 1.87
N TYR A 148 2.90 -9.60 1.33
CA TYR A 148 2.67 -11.00 1.00
C TYR A 148 2.84 -11.31 -0.50
N GLU A 149 3.47 -10.46 -1.30
CA GLU A 149 3.60 -10.59 -2.75
C GLU A 149 4.11 -11.95 -3.25
N LYS A 150 4.88 -12.66 -2.42
CA LYS A 150 5.44 -13.99 -2.72
C LYS A 150 4.63 -15.17 -2.17
N LEU A 151 3.55 -14.90 -1.44
CA LEU A 151 2.67 -15.93 -0.87
C LEU A 151 1.43 -16.10 -1.76
N ILE A 152 1.67 -16.53 -2.99
CA ILE A 152 0.65 -16.74 -4.01
C ILE A 152 0.57 -18.24 -4.30
N TYR A 153 -0.64 -18.77 -4.41
CA TYR A 153 -0.94 -20.16 -4.61
C TYR A 153 -1.90 -20.35 -5.80
N ASP A 154 -2.14 -21.60 -6.19
CA ASP A 154 -3.16 -22.02 -7.16
C ASP A 154 -3.05 -21.37 -8.56
N GLY A 155 -1.85 -20.92 -8.93
CA GLY A 155 -1.60 -20.30 -10.23
C GLY A 155 -2.00 -18.84 -10.34
N GLU A 156 -2.45 -18.23 -9.25
CA GLU A 156 -2.70 -16.78 -9.17
C GLU A 156 -1.44 -15.97 -9.43
N LYS A 157 -1.61 -14.71 -9.79
CA LYS A 157 -0.51 -13.81 -10.08
C LYS A 157 -0.66 -12.50 -9.29
N HIS A 158 0.40 -12.12 -8.60
CA HIS A 158 0.49 -10.80 -7.99
C HIS A 158 0.80 -9.74 -9.06
N TYR A 159 0.09 -8.62 -8.98
CA TYR A 159 0.35 -7.42 -9.75
C TYR A 159 0.75 -6.30 -8.79
N CYS A 160 1.88 -5.66 -9.05
CA CYS A 160 2.31 -4.50 -8.30
C CYS A 160 1.50 -3.28 -8.73
N MET A 161 1.09 -2.47 -7.76
CA MET A 161 0.27 -1.27 -8.02
C MET A 161 1.09 -0.09 -8.57
N ALA A 162 2.40 -0.16 -8.48
CA ALA A 162 3.32 0.88 -8.93
C ALA A 162 3.65 0.76 -10.41
#